data_c6d9c080e956689b9da8d548083ae2b2
#
_entry.id   c6d9c080e956689b9da8d548083ae2b2
#
_cell.length_a   1.000
_cell.length_b   1.000
_cell.length_c   1.000
_cell.angle_alpha   90.00
_cell.angle_beta   90.00
_cell.angle_gamma   90.00
#
_symmetry.space_group_name_H-M   'P 1'
#
loop_
_entity.id
_entity.type
_entity.pdbx_description
1 polymer ?
#
loop_
_entity_poly.entity_id
_entity_poly.type
_entity_poly.pdbx_seq_one_letter_code
_entity_poly.pdbx_strand_id
1 'polypeptide(L)'
;KDSLSMTQKYPNGEKVVSPGTVIVSAGGEVSDIKKIVSPVLKQVKGKWAGSRLYHIDFSFDALKLGGSAFNQSWGLVGSDVPTVQNPEYFRDAFLAVQQLVSEGLILAGHDISAGGLATCLLEMCFANTTGGLKLDLSKFKGENDAQDALVKILFAENPGVVIQVSDENGARVKKILEDAGVGYIKIGEVCEERTIDLGQGIKLDIDQYRDIWYQTSYLLDRKQSFNSKAAA
;
A
#
# COMPACT_ATOMS: atom_id res chain seq x y z
N LYS A 1 1.91 -8.09 22.40
CA LYS A 1 1.72 -7.45 23.72
C LYS A 1 0.89 -6.20 23.53
N ASP A 2 -0.16 -6.07 24.30
CA ASP A 2 -0.98 -4.87 24.44
C ASP A 2 -0.38 -3.95 25.52
N SER A 3 -0.54 -2.64 25.37
CA SER A 3 -0.20 -1.67 26.39
C SER A 3 -1.47 -1.01 26.89
N LEU A 4 -1.72 -1.11 28.20
CA LEU A 4 -2.86 -0.46 28.83
C LEU A 4 -2.61 0.99 29.20
N SER A 5 -1.34 1.44 29.15
CA SER A 5 -0.97 2.83 29.47
C SER A 5 -1.10 3.71 28.24
N MET A 6 -2.28 4.26 28.05
CA MET A 6 -2.62 5.10 26.90
C MET A 6 -2.38 6.59 27.18
N THR A 7 -1.70 6.91 28.27
CA THR A 7 -1.49 8.30 28.70
C THR A 7 -0.03 8.53 29.08
N GLN A 8 0.65 9.44 28.36
CA GLN A 8 1.92 10.01 28.76
C GLN A 8 1.68 11.27 29.60
N LYS A 9 2.23 11.31 30.81
CA LYS A 9 2.19 12.47 31.68
C LYS A 9 3.58 13.13 31.73
N TYR A 10 3.63 14.44 31.63
CA TYR A 10 4.84 15.21 31.66
C TYR A 10 4.97 15.97 33.03
N PRO A 11 6.20 16.31 33.48
CA PRO A 11 6.41 17.01 34.75
C PRO A 11 5.71 18.37 34.85
N ASN A 12 5.46 19.03 33.71
CA ASN A 12 4.73 20.31 33.65
C ASN A 12 3.19 20.13 33.77
N GLY A 13 2.69 18.90 33.99
CA GLY A 13 1.28 18.62 34.14
C GLY A 13 0.53 18.33 32.82
N GLU A 14 1.19 18.48 31.67
CA GLU A 14 0.61 18.10 30.38
C GLU A 14 0.39 16.58 30.28
N LYS A 15 -0.63 16.21 29.53
CA LYS A 15 -0.96 14.82 29.25
C LYS A 15 -1.19 14.63 27.75
N VAL A 16 -0.57 13.61 27.19
CA VAL A 16 -0.91 13.11 25.85
C VAL A 16 -1.61 11.78 25.99
N VAL A 17 -2.81 11.70 25.43
CA VAL A 17 -3.63 10.48 25.45
C VAL A 17 -3.58 9.87 24.04
N SER A 18 -3.12 8.63 23.94
CA SER A 18 -3.16 7.87 22.69
C SER A 18 -4.52 7.20 22.51
N PRO A 19 -4.99 7.03 21.27
CA PRO A 19 -6.13 6.15 20.99
C PRO A 19 -5.78 4.71 21.37
N GLY A 20 -6.81 3.90 21.68
CA GLY A 20 -6.63 2.47 21.94
C GLY A 20 -6.00 1.79 20.72
N THR A 21 -4.83 1.17 20.93
CA THR A 21 -4.07 0.54 19.85
C THR A 21 -3.70 -0.89 20.23
N VAL A 22 -4.01 -1.83 19.34
CA VAL A 22 -3.57 -3.23 19.47
C VAL A 22 -2.55 -3.49 18.35
N ILE A 23 -1.35 -3.89 18.75
CA ILE A 23 -0.30 -4.29 17.82
C ILE A 23 -0.19 -5.81 17.85
N VAL A 24 -0.44 -6.44 16.70
CA VAL A 24 -0.35 -7.90 16.53
C VAL A 24 0.87 -8.21 15.70
N SER A 25 1.74 -9.08 16.24
CA SER A 25 2.86 -9.64 15.49
C SER A 25 2.58 -11.12 15.27
N ALA A 26 2.77 -11.57 14.03
CA ALA A 26 2.60 -12.97 13.67
C ALA A 26 3.89 -13.49 13.02
N GLY A 27 4.24 -14.74 13.29
CA GLY A 27 5.34 -15.44 12.65
C GLY A 27 4.85 -16.74 12.01
N GLY A 28 5.46 -17.11 10.91
CA GLY A 28 5.13 -18.32 10.19
C GLY A 28 6.35 -18.93 9.49
N GLU A 29 6.27 -20.21 9.17
CA GLU A 29 7.28 -20.90 8.38
C GLU A 29 7.15 -20.56 6.90
N VAL A 30 8.28 -20.30 6.25
CA VAL A 30 8.37 -20.12 4.80
C VAL A 30 8.93 -21.40 4.17
N SER A 31 8.07 -22.12 3.45
CA SER A 31 8.42 -23.40 2.83
C SER A 31 9.36 -23.27 1.62
N ASP A 32 9.32 -22.16 0.90
CA ASP A 32 10.16 -21.89 -0.26
C ASP A 32 10.53 -20.41 -0.34
N ILE A 33 11.75 -20.06 0.04
CA ILE A 33 12.27 -18.70 0.02
C ILE A 33 12.28 -18.07 -1.38
N LYS A 34 12.24 -18.85 -2.45
CA LYS A 34 12.20 -18.35 -3.83
C LYS A 34 10.81 -17.81 -4.22
N LYS A 35 9.80 -18.12 -3.43
CA LYS A 35 8.42 -17.66 -3.64
C LYS A 35 8.04 -16.44 -2.80
N ILE A 36 9.01 -15.78 -2.18
CA ILE A 36 8.79 -14.54 -1.46
C ILE A 36 8.44 -13.43 -2.45
N VAL A 37 7.35 -12.72 -2.17
CA VAL A 37 6.94 -11.53 -2.89
C VAL A 37 7.53 -10.30 -2.21
N SER A 38 8.16 -9.42 -2.98
CA SER A 38 8.65 -8.13 -2.51
C SER A 38 7.86 -6.99 -3.15
N PRO A 39 7.85 -5.78 -2.55
CA PRO A 39 7.14 -4.65 -3.14
C PRO A 39 7.79 -4.12 -4.43
N VAL A 40 9.05 -4.45 -4.69
CA VAL A 40 9.82 -3.88 -5.80
C VAL A 40 9.31 -4.38 -7.15
N LEU A 41 8.83 -3.46 -7.98
CA LEU A 41 8.39 -3.75 -9.34
C LEU A 41 9.47 -4.46 -10.15
N LYS A 42 9.07 -5.39 -11.00
CA LYS A 42 9.98 -6.20 -11.82
C LYS A 42 9.73 -5.99 -13.30
N GLN A 43 10.80 -6.05 -14.07
CA GLN A 43 10.74 -6.12 -15.53
C GLN A 43 10.30 -7.50 -15.99
N VAL A 44 9.57 -7.55 -17.09
CA VAL A 44 9.25 -8.78 -17.80
C VAL A 44 10.16 -8.88 -19.00
N LYS A 45 11.00 -9.92 -19.06
CA LYS A 45 11.98 -10.14 -20.16
C LYS A 45 12.86 -8.90 -20.41
N GLY A 46 13.28 -8.21 -19.34
CA GLY A 46 14.15 -7.02 -19.39
C GLY A 46 13.46 -5.73 -19.82
N LYS A 47 12.13 -5.65 -19.82
CA LYS A 47 11.35 -4.47 -20.23
C LYS A 47 10.36 -4.06 -19.16
N TRP A 48 10.14 -2.76 -19.01
CA TRP A 48 9.06 -2.18 -18.21
C TRP A 48 7.74 -2.20 -18.99
N ALA A 49 7.35 -3.40 -19.45
CA ALA A 49 6.12 -3.66 -20.19
C ALA A 49 5.71 -5.12 -20.03
N GLY A 50 4.49 -5.46 -20.44
CA GLY A 50 4.01 -6.86 -20.40
C GLY A 50 3.58 -7.32 -19.00
N SER A 51 3.27 -6.40 -18.10
CA SER A 51 2.69 -6.70 -16.81
C SER A 51 1.63 -5.66 -16.42
N ARG A 52 0.71 -6.09 -15.54
CA ARG A 52 -0.42 -5.29 -15.06
C ARG A 52 -0.42 -5.24 -13.55
N LEU A 53 -1.00 -4.15 -13.03
CA LEU A 53 -1.27 -3.99 -11.61
C LEU A 53 -2.73 -4.30 -11.31
N TYR A 54 -2.94 -5.10 -10.27
CA TYR A 54 -4.26 -5.41 -9.74
C TYR A 54 -4.34 -4.97 -8.29
N HIS A 55 -5.39 -4.22 -7.97
CA HIS A 55 -5.82 -3.95 -6.61
C HIS A 55 -6.80 -5.04 -6.20
N ILE A 56 -6.58 -5.63 -5.03
CA ILE A 56 -7.43 -6.64 -4.42
C ILE A 56 -7.87 -6.08 -3.08
N ASP A 57 -9.18 -5.83 -2.94
CA ASP A 57 -9.76 -5.37 -1.69
C ASP A 57 -9.93 -6.53 -0.71
N PHE A 58 -9.60 -6.30 0.55
CA PHE A 58 -9.82 -7.24 1.66
C PHE A 58 -10.89 -6.75 2.62
N SER A 59 -11.32 -5.49 2.51
CA SER A 59 -12.21 -4.85 3.47
C SER A 59 -13.68 -5.20 3.26
N PHE A 60 -14.11 -5.39 2.00
CA PHE A 60 -15.51 -5.46 1.62
C PHE A 60 -16.30 -4.24 2.10
N ASP A 61 -15.65 -3.07 2.09
CA ASP A 61 -16.17 -1.82 2.61
C ASP A 61 -15.99 -0.68 1.59
N ALA A 62 -16.77 0.39 1.71
CA ALA A 62 -16.57 1.62 0.95
C ALA A 62 -15.22 2.27 1.32
N LEU A 63 -14.64 3.03 0.39
CA LEU A 63 -13.40 3.77 0.66
C LEU A 63 -13.65 4.89 1.66
N LYS A 64 -12.90 4.91 2.76
CA LYS A 64 -13.07 5.81 3.90
C LYS A 64 -11.76 6.45 4.30
N LEU A 65 -11.80 7.72 4.68
CA LEU A 65 -10.62 8.52 5.03
C LEU A 65 -10.43 8.72 6.54
N GLY A 66 -11.38 8.29 7.36
CA GLY A 66 -11.28 8.46 8.82
C GLY A 66 -10.03 7.78 9.39
N GLY A 67 -9.27 8.51 10.20
CA GLY A 67 -8.02 8.04 10.79
C GLY A 67 -6.84 7.94 9.84
N SER A 68 -7.02 8.15 8.53
CA SER A 68 -5.94 8.03 7.54
C SER A 68 -4.82 9.05 7.74
N ALA A 69 -3.61 8.73 7.29
CA ALA A 69 -2.48 9.65 7.26
C ALA A 69 -2.81 10.94 6.47
N PHE A 70 -3.62 10.81 5.40
CA PHE A 70 -4.12 11.96 4.66
C PHE A 70 -4.91 12.93 5.55
N ASN A 71 -5.93 12.45 6.27
CA ASN A 71 -6.70 13.29 7.18
C ASN A 71 -5.82 13.90 8.28
N GLN A 72 -4.93 13.10 8.87
CA GLN A 72 -4.02 13.57 9.90
C GLN A 72 -3.09 14.69 9.41
N SER A 73 -2.64 14.64 8.15
CA SER A 73 -1.80 15.70 7.56
C SER A 73 -2.53 17.05 7.46
N TRP A 74 -3.86 17.03 7.46
CA TRP A 74 -4.71 18.24 7.48
C TRP A 74 -5.20 18.60 8.90
N GLY A 75 -4.70 17.93 9.93
CA GLY A 75 -5.17 18.13 11.32
C GLY A 75 -6.58 17.57 11.57
N LEU A 76 -7.06 16.69 10.71
CA LEU A 76 -8.36 16.04 10.81
C LEU A 76 -8.16 14.60 11.26
N VAL A 77 -9.10 14.06 12.04
CA VAL A 77 -9.12 12.62 12.37
C VAL A 77 -10.21 11.91 11.57
N GLY A 78 -11.42 12.46 11.60
CA GLY A 78 -12.59 11.83 11.01
C GLY A 78 -13.11 10.64 11.86
N SER A 79 -14.36 10.28 11.67
CA SER A 79 -15.00 9.17 12.37
C SER A 79 -15.36 8.00 11.47
N ASP A 80 -15.34 8.21 10.16
CA ASP A 80 -15.69 7.18 9.17
C ASP A 80 -14.42 6.41 8.78
N VAL A 81 -14.03 5.45 9.60
CA VAL A 81 -12.83 4.63 9.43
C VAL A 81 -13.13 3.37 8.62
N PRO A 82 -12.17 2.92 7.78
CA PRO A 82 -12.32 1.64 7.09
C PRO A 82 -12.30 0.48 8.09
N THR A 83 -13.03 -0.59 7.76
CA THR A 83 -13.03 -1.81 8.58
C THR A 83 -13.21 -3.04 7.68
N VAL A 84 -12.99 -4.22 8.24
CA VAL A 84 -13.36 -5.48 7.59
C VAL A 84 -14.84 -5.73 7.85
N GLN A 85 -15.67 -5.50 6.82
CA GLN A 85 -17.12 -5.69 6.93
C GLN A 85 -17.53 -7.15 6.90
N ASN A 86 -16.74 -7.98 6.21
CA ASN A 86 -17.00 -9.41 6.08
C ASN A 86 -15.73 -10.22 6.36
N PRO A 87 -15.61 -10.82 7.56
CA PRO A 87 -14.43 -11.62 7.92
C PRO A 87 -14.23 -12.88 7.06
N GLU A 88 -15.30 -13.47 6.52
CA GLU A 88 -15.20 -14.62 5.64
C GLU A 88 -14.61 -14.22 4.29
N TYR A 89 -15.07 -13.11 3.73
CA TYR A 89 -14.51 -12.53 2.54
C TYR A 89 -13.01 -12.19 2.71
N PHE A 90 -12.65 -11.58 3.84
CA PHE A 90 -11.24 -11.30 4.18
C PHE A 90 -10.39 -12.57 4.14
N ARG A 91 -10.87 -13.64 4.80
CA ARG A 91 -10.21 -14.95 4.80
C ARG A 91 -10.02 -15.48 3.37
N ASP A 92 -11.08 -15.42 2.56
CA ASP A 92 -11.05 -15.96 1.20
C ASP A 92 -10.12 -15.15 0.27
N ALA A 93 -10.11 -13.81 0.41
CA ALA A 93 -9.18 -12.92 -0.27
C ALA A 93 -7.72 -13.21 0.13
N PHE A 94 -7.46 -13.37 1.44
CA PHE A 94 -6.13 -13.74 1.94
C PHE A 94 -5.67 -15.08 1.40
N LEU A 95 -6.52 -16.12 1.42
CA LEU A 95 -6.19 -17.45 0.92
C LEU A 95 -5.95 -17.45 -0.61
N ALA A 96 -6.75 -16.69 -1.36
CA ALA A 96 -6.54 -16.53 -2.80
C ALA A 96 -5.18 -15.91 -3.10
N VAL A 97 -4.79 -14.85 -2.38
CA VAL A 97 -3.46 -14.24 -2.54
C VAL A 97 -2.35 -15.20 -2.15
N GLN A 98 -2.51 -15.98 -1.07
CA GLN A 98 -1.55 -17.04 -0.71
C GLN A 98 -1.41 -18.10 -1.80
N GLN A 99 -2.50 -18.48 -2.45
CA GLN A 99 -2.46 -19.38 -3.61
C GLN A 99 -1.67 -18.76 -4.77
N LEU A 100 -1.92 -17.47 -5.10
CA LEU A 100 -1.17 -16.79 -6.15
C LEU A 100 0.35 -16.76 -5.86
N VAL A 101 0.73 -16.53 -4.60
CA VAL A 101 2.14 -16.59 -4.15
C VAL A 101 2.70 -18.00 -4.31
N SER A 102 1.99 -19.03 -3.85
CA SER A 102 2.44 -20.41 -3.89
C SER A 102 2.58 -20.96 -5.32
N GLU A 103 1.73 -20.51 -6.24
CA GLU A 103 1.83 -20.82 -7.68
C GLU A 103 2.89 -19.98 -8.41
N GLY A 104 3.51 -18.97 -7.76
CA GLY A 104 4.55 -18.11 -8.36
C GLY A 104 4.00 -17.17 -9.44
N LEU A 105 2.75 -16.73 -9.32
CA LEU A 105 2.06 -15.92 -10.31
C LEU A 105 2.27 -14.40 -10.12
N ILE A 106 2.76 -14.00 -8.94
CA ILE A 106 2.97 -12.60 -8.56
C ILE A 106 4.43 -12.21 -8.80
N LEU A 107 4.67 -11.14 -9.53
CA LEU A 107 6.01 -10.58 -9.75
C LEU A 107 6.46 -9.69 -8.59
N ALA A 108 5.57 -8.83 -8.11
CA ALA A 108 5.75 -7.93 -6.98
C ALA A 108 4.40 -7.71 -6.30
N GLY A 109 4.40 -7.33 -5.02
CA GLY A 109 3.17 -7.03 -4.30
C GLY A 109 3.43 -6.21 -3.05
N HIS A 110 2.48 -5.36 -2.70
CA HIS A 110 2.53 -4.48 -1.53
C HIS A 110 1.14 -4.37 -0.91
N ASP A 111 1.07 -4.33 0.40
CA ASP A 111 -0.16 -4.04 1.14
C ASP A 111 -0.53 -2.55 1.05
N ILE A 112 -1.80 -2.27 1.22
CA ILE A 112 -2.29 -0.90 1.40
C ILE A 112 -2.31 -0.62 2.89
N SER A 113 -1.52 0.36 3.31
CA SER A 113 -1.37 0.78 4.70
C SER A 113 -1.41 2.31 4.81
N ALA A 114 -0.65 2.90 5.74
CA ALA A 114 -0.60 4.35 5.93
C ALA A 114 -0.28 5.10 4.63
N GLY A 115 -1.12 6.08 4.28
CA GLY A 115 -1.02 6.84 3.04
C GLY A 115 -1.74 6.22 1.84
N GLY A 116 -2.40 5.07 2.01
CA GLY A 116 -3.29 4.47 1.03
C GLY A 116 -2.60 3.97 -0.24
N LEU A 117 -3.38 3.89 -1.31
CA LEU A 117 -2.92 3.42 -2.63
C LEU A 117 -1.79 4.28 -3.20
N ALA A 118 -1.79 5.59 -2.97
CA ALA A 118 -0.77 6.49 -3.47
C ALA A 118 0.61 6.14 -2.92
N THR A 119 0.73 5.95 -1.60
CA THR A 119 1.97 5.56 -0.95
C THR A 119 2.40 4.15 -1.37
N CYS A 120 1.49 3.19 -1.37
CA CYS A 120 1.74 1.83 -1.83
C CYS A 120 2.39 1.80 -3.23
N LEU A 121 1.83 2.53 -4.21
CA LEU A 121 2.35 2.58 -5.57
C LEU A 121 3.71 3.29 -5.68
N LEU A 122 3.93 4.36 -4.91
CA LEU A 122 5.21 5.05 -4.84
C LEU A 122 6.31 4.14 -4.27
N GLU A 123 6.03 3.46 -3.16
CA GLU A 123 6.97 2.54 -2.51
C GLU A 123 7.32 1.35 -3.40
N MET A 124 6.38 0.84 -4.20
CA MET A 124 6.66 -0.18 -5.21
C MET A 124 7.65 0.29 -6.28
N CYS A 125 7.76 1.61 -6.51
CA CYS A 125 8.68 2.20 -7.49
C CYS A 125 10.03 2.61 -6.90
N PHE A 126 10.14 2.91 -5.60
CA PHE A 126 11.29 3.62 -5.01
C PHE A 126 12.62 2.90 -5.14
N ALA A 127 12.64 1.58 -5.04
CA ALA A 127 13.88 0.80 -5.11
C ALA A 127 14.47 0.70 -6.53
N ASN A 128 13.70 1.00 -7.57
CA ASN A 128 14.15 1.02 -8.95
C ASN A 128 14.66 2.41 -9.34
N THR A 129 15.58 2.47 -10.32
CA THR A 129 16.09 3.72 -10.88
C THR A 129 15.43 4.09 -12.20
N THR A 130 14.66 3.18 -12.79
CA THR A 130 13.93 3.35 -14.05
C THR A 130 12.56 2.71 -13.95
N GLY A 131 11.68 3.00 -14.89
CA GLY A 131 10.31 2.49 -14.92
C GLY A 131 9.38 3.23 -13.97
N GLY A 132 8.11 3.19 -14.30
CA GLY A 132 7.02 3.80 -13.54
C GLY A 132 5.68 3.15 -13.89
N LEU A 133 4.60 3.87 -13.66
CA LEU A 133 3.25 3.35 -13.75
C LEU A 133 2.35 4.24 -14.60
N LYS A 134 1.50 3.61 -15.38
CA LYS A 134 0.35 4.26 -16.04
C LYS A 134 -0.92 3.66 -15.50
N LEU A 135 -1.74 4.47 -14.83
CA LEU A 135 -2.92 4.01 -14.10
C LEU A 135 -4.22 4.29 -14.87
N ASP A 136 -5.19 3.44 -14.64
CA ASP A 136 -6.60 3.60 -15.01
C ASP A 136 -7.45 3.38 -13.75
N LEU A 137 -7.77 4.46 -13.07
CA LEU A 137 -8.56 4.47 -11.84
C LEU A 137 -10.07 4.55 -12.09
N SER A 138 -10.51 4.66 -13.35
CA SER A 138 -11.93 4.74 -13.74
C SER A 138 -12.76 3.52 -13.36
N LYS A 139 -12.09 2.42 -13.00
CA LYS A 139 -12.73 1.15 -12.64
C LYS A 139 -13.12 1.03 -11.17
N PHE A 140 -12.73 1.98 -10.33
CA PHE A 140 -13.27 2.11 -8.98
C PHE A 140 -14.73 2.59 -9.08
N LYS A 141 -15.65 1.61 -9.19
CA LYS A 141 -17.08 1.89 -9.34
C LYS A 141 -17.67 2.40 -8.03
N GLY A 142 -18.62 3.32 -8.15
CA GLY A 142 -19.31 3.92 -7.01
C GLY A 142 -18.58 5.11 -6.39
N GLU A 143 -17.27 5.27 -6.64
CA GLU A 143 -16.50 6.42 -6.17
C GLU A 143 -16.32 7.50 -7.24
N ASN A 144 -16.52 7.14 -8.53
CA ASN A 144 -16.22 8.04 -9.66
C ASN A 144 -17.14 9.25 -9.80
N ASP A 145 -18.31 9.22 -9.19
CA ASP A 145 -19.31 10.31 -9.28
C ASP A 145 -19.22 11.31 -8.12
N ALA A 146 -18.37 11.06 -7.13
CA ALA A 146 -18.18 11.94 -5.98
C ALA A 146 -17.07 12.96 -6.25
N GLN A 147 -17.26 14.21 -5.78
CA GLN A 147 -16.27 15.28 -5.94
C GLN A 147 -14.91 14.95 -5.28
N ASP A 148 -14.90 14.07 -4.29
CA ASP A 148 -13.72 13.59 -3.55
C ASP A 148 -13.28 12.17 -3.94
N ALA A 149 -13.83 11.63 -5.04
CA ALA A 149 -13.59 10.24 -5.46
C ALA A 149 -12.11 9.91 -5.63
N LEU A 150 -11.35 10.77 -6.33
CA LEU A 150 -9.92 10.54 -6.54
C LEU A 150 -9.13 10.55 -5.23
N VAL A 151 -9.49 11.44 -4.29
CA VAL A 151 -8.86 11.52 -2.97
C VAL A 151 -9.12 10.23 -2.18
N LYS A 152 -10.34 9.74 -2.17
CA LYS A 152 -10.68 8.46 -1.51
C LYS A 152 -9.94 7.29 -2.15
N ILE A 153 -9.92 7.19 -3.48
CA ILE A 153 -9.22 6.11 -4.19
C ILE A 153 -7.73 6.10 -3.84
N LEU A 154 -7.10 7.28 -3.76
CA LEU A 154 -5.66 7.38 -3.53
C LEU A 154 -5.26 7.24 -2.07
N PHE A 155 -6.07 7.71 -1.13
CA PHE A 155 -5.66 7.90 0.27
C PHE A 155 -6.49 7.15 1.30
N ALA A 156 -7.54 6.40 0.90
CA ALA A 156 -8.21 5.49 1.81
C ALA A 156 -7.27 4.33 2.19
N GLU A 157 -7.27 4.00 3.48
CA GLU A 157 -6.42 2.96 4.06
C GLU A 157 -7.22 1.67 4.31
N ASN A 158 -8.13 1.37 3.40
CA ASN A 158 -8.86 0.11 3.45
C ASN A 158 -7.89 -1.07 3.28
N PRO A 159 -8.03 -2.14 4.10
CA PRO A 159 -7.17 -3.32 3.97
C PRO A 159 -7.24 -3.91 2.55
N GLY A 160 -6.10 -4.10 1.95
CA GLY A 160 -5.98 -4.62 0.59
C GLY A 160 -4.53 -4.76 0.15
N VAL A 161 -4.34 -5.25 -1.06
CA VAL A 161 -3.00 -5.39 -1.64
C VAL A 161 -3.00 -4.94 -3.11
N VAL A 162 -1.85 -4.46 -3.56
CA VAL A 162 -1.56 -4.28 -4.98
C VAL A 162 -0.56 -5.34 -5.42
N ILE A 163 -0.87 -6.04 -6.50
CA ILE A 163 0.02 -7.05 -7.08
C ILE A 163 0.37 -6.72 -8.52
N GLN A 164 1.63 -6.96 -8.89
CA GLN A 164 2.10 -6.94 -10.28
C GLN A 164 2.06 -8.37 -10.84
N VAL A 165 1.42 -8.54 -12.00
CA VAL A 165 1.25 -9.82 -12.67
C VAL A 165 1.67 -9.69 -14.13
N SER A 166 2.42 -10.66 -14.66
CA SER A 166 2.74 -10.70 -16.09
C SER A 166 1.48 -10.93 -16.94
N ASP A 167 1.47 -10.42 -18.17
CA ASP A 167 0.35 -10.63 -19.09
C ASP A 167 0.11 -12.14 -19.36
N GLU A 168 1.17 -12.95 -19.31
CA GLU A 168 1.11 -14.41 -19.46
C GLU A 168 0.29 -15.07 -18.34
N ASN A 169 0.42 -14.58 -17.09
CA ASN A 169 -0.26 -15.13 -15.91
C ASN A 169 -1.64 -14.51 -15.66
N GLY A 170 -2.00 -13.44 -16.36
CA GLY A 170 -3.20 -12.66 -16.08
C GLY A 170 -4.50 -13.45 -16.07
N ALA A 171 -4.66 -14.38 -17.02
CA ALA A 171 -5.87 -15.21 -17.08
C ALA A 171 -5.97 -16.19 -15.90
N ARG A 172 -4.84 -16.78 -15.47
CA ARG A 172 -4.81 -17.70 -14.31
C ARG A 172 -5.09 -16.98 -13.01
N VAL A 173 -4.49 -15.78 -12.83
CA VAL A 173 -4.73 -14.93 -11.66
C VAL A 173 -6.20 -14.56 -11.53
N LYS A 174 -6.81 -14.08 -12.61
CA LYS A 174 -8.24 -13.74 -12.61
C LYS A 174 -9.11 -14.94 -12.24
N LYS A 175 -8.84 -16.10 -12.84
CA LYS A 175 -9.60 -17.30 -12.54
C LYS A 175 -9.54 -17.67 -11.05
N ILE A 176 -8.38 -17.61 -10.42
CA ILE A 176 -8.23 -17.91 -8.97
C ILE A 176 -9.05 -16.94 -8.13
N LEU A 177 -8.99 -15.63 -8.43
CA LEU A 177 -9.73 -14.62 -7.68
C LEU A 177 -11.25 -14.78 -7.89
N GLU A 178 -11.69 -15.03 -9.11
CA GLU A 178 -13.10 -15.25 -9.45
C GLU A 178 -13.66 -16.55 -8.81
N ASP A 179 -12.91 -17.65 -8.87
CA ASP A 179 -13.28 -18.92 -8.22
C ASP A 179 -13.40 -18.79 -6.69
N ALA A 180 -12.61 -17.88 -6.10
CA ALA A 180 -12.68 -17.56 -4.68
C ALA A 180 -13.73 -16.49 -4.32
N GLY A 181 -14.44 -15.92 -5.30
CA GLY A 181 -15.41 -14.84 -5.09
C GLY A 181 -14.78 -13.52 -4.65
N VAL A 182 -13.49 -13.30 -4.96
CA VAL A 182 -12.71 -12.14 -4.52
C VAL A 182 -12.74 -11.04 -5.59
N GLY A 183 -13.13 -9.83 -5.16
CA GLY A 183 -13.12 -8.65 -6.01
C GLY A 183 -11.72 -8.15 -6.32
N TYR A 184 -11.47 -7.78 -7.56
CA TYR A 184 -10.21 -7.19 -7.98
C TYR A 184 -10.44 -6.12 -9.06
N ILE A 185 -9.53 -5.15 -9.11
CA ILE A 185 -9.52 -4.10 -10.13
C ILE A 185 -8.16 -4.09 -10.82
N LYS A 186 -8.16 -4.18 -12.16
CA LYS A 186 -6.94 -3.88 -12.92
C LYS A 186 -6.76 -2.36 -12.93
N ILE A 187 -5.82 -1.85 -12.15
CA ILE A 187 -5.60 -0.43 -11.93
C ILE A 187 -4.57 0.21 -12.85
N GLY A 188 -3.85 -0.58 -13.65
CA GLY A 188 -2.85 -0.01 -14.55
C GLY A 188 -1.82 -1.00 -15.07
N GLU A 189 -0.75 -0.45 -15.57
CA GLU A 189 0.38 -1.17 -16.15
C GLU A 189 1.71 -0.52 -15.76
N VAL A 190 2.77 -1.31 -15.78
CA VAL A 190 4.14 -0.84 -15.63
C VAL A 190 4.62 -0.30 -16.98
N CYS A 191 5.36 0.81 -16.98
CA CYS A 191 5.83 1.48 -18.18
C CYS A 191 7.30 1.97 -18.04
N GLU A 192 7.90 2.38 -19.14
CA GLU A 192 9.29 2.86 -19.16
C GLU A 192 9.46 4.25 -18.52
N GLU A 193 8.45 5.10 -18.60
CA GLU A 193 8.50 6.46 -18.07
C GLU A 193 8.63 6.45 -16.54
N ARG A 194 9.56 7.22 -15.98
CA ARG A 194 9.84 7.27 -14.53
C ARG A 194 8.86 8.17 -13.76
N THR A 195 7.56 7.98 -13.98
CA THR A 195 6.47 8.71 -13.31
C THR A 195 5.34 7.77 -12.98
N ILE A 196 4.48 8.16 -12.05
CA ILE A 196 3.16 7.55 -11.88
C ILE A 196 2.14 8.47 -12.56
N ASP A 197 1.64 8.04 -13.70
CA ASP A 197 0.59 8.74 -14.44
C ASP A 197 -0.78 8.29 -13.93
N LEU A 198 -1.49 9.19 -13.24
CA LEU A 198 -2.83 8.95 -12.69
C LEU A 198 -3.94 9.20 -13.72
N GLY A 199 -3.59 9.58 -14.93
CA GLY A 199 -4.54 10.07 -15.94
C GLY A 199 -4.90 11.55 -15.72
N GLN A 200 -5.70 12.09 -16.62
CA GLN A 200 -6.19 13.49 -16.58
C GLN A 200 -5.08 14.57 -16.45
N GLY A 201 -3.85 14.24 -16.88
CA GLY A 201 -2.71 15.15 -16.80
C GLY A 201 -2.00 15.20 -15.44
N ILE A 202 -2.40 14.37 -14.49
CA ILE A 202 -1.76 14.30 -13.17
C ILE A 202 -0.65 13.26 -13.20
N LYS A 203 0.58 13.69 -13.00
CA LYS A 203 1.77 12.83 -12.91
C LYS A 203 2.53 13.08 -11.63
N LEU A 204 2.96 12.01 -10.97
CA LEU A 204 3.83 12.06 -9.80
C LEU A 204 5.27 11.74 -10.23
N ASP A 205 6.21 12.59 -9.88
CA ASP A 205 7.65 12.34 -10.05
C ASP A 205 8.13 11.39 -8.95
N ILE A 206 8.48 10.17 -9.33
CA ILE A 206 8.85 9.12 -8.39
C ILE A 206 10.10 9.49 -7.59
N ASP A 207 11.10 10.10 -8.24
CA ASP A 207 12.37 10.40 -7.58
C ASP A 207 12.21 11.56 -6.60
N GLN A 208 11.41 12.57 -6.94
CA GLN A 208 11.04 13.65 -6.01
C GLN A 208 10.35 13.12 -4.76
N TYR A 209 9.35 12.24 -4.91
CA TYR A 209 8.62 11.69 -3.76
C TYR A 209 9.47 10.72 -2.95
N ARG A 210 10.36 9.94 -3.57
CA ARG A 210 11.33 9.11 -2.86
C ARG A 210 12.25 9.96 -1.99
N ASP A 211 12.76 11.08 -2.50
CA ASP A 211 13.66 11.95 -1.76
C ASP A 211 12.95 12.59 -0.56
N ILE A 212 11.68 13.00 -0.70
CA ILE A 212 10.85 13.50 0.40
C ILE A 212 10.62 12.38 1.45
N TRP A 213 10.26 11.17 1.01
CA TRP A 213 10.03 10.01 1.88
C TRP A 213 11.28 9.64 2.70
N TYR A 214 12.44 9.67 2.08
CA TYR A 214 13.72 9.34 2.71
C TYR A 214 14.25 10.44 3.63
N GLN A 215 13.90 11.70 3.40
CA GLN A 215 14.50 12.87 4.05
C GLN A 215 14.41 12.81 5.58
N THR A 216 13.28 12.43 6.14
CA THR A 216 13.08 12.37 7.60
C THR A 216 14.01 11.36 8.25
N SER A 217 14.12 10.16 7.71
CA SER A 217 15.01 9.10 8.20
C SER A 217 16.48 9.53 8.07
N TYR A 218 16.86 10.14 6.96
CA TYR A 218 18.19 10.67 6.74
C TYR A 218 18.59 11.76 7.75
N LEU A 219 17.68 12.69 8.02
CA LEU A 219 17.93 13.77 9.00
C LEU A 219 18.04 13.24 10.43
N LEU A 220 17.25 12.24 10.79
CA LEU A 220 17.32 11.58 12.10
C LEU A 220 18.65 10.83 12.27
N ASP A 221 19.04 10.06 11.27
CA ASP A 221 20.32 9.32 11.28
C ASP A 221 21.52 10.27 11.38
N ARG A 222 21.53 11.37 10.61
CA ARG A 222 22.55 12.41 10.73
C ARG A 222 22.65 13.02 12.12
N LYS A 223 21.51 13.29 12.78
CA LYS A 223 21.51 13.86 14.15
C LYS A 223 22.04 12.85 15.17
N GLN A 224 21.73 11.57 15.03
CA GLN A 224 22.22 10.52 15.92
C GLN A 224 23.73 10.29 15.77
N SER A 225 24.23 10.26 14.54
CA SER A 225 25.65 10.06 14.27
C SER A 225 26.52 11.26 14.66
N PHE A 226 25.97 12.47 14.67
CA PHE A 226 26.67 13.65 15.20
C PHE A 226 26.81 13.61 16.74
N ASN A 227 25.79 13.16 17.44
CA ASN A 227 25.81 13.07 18.90
C ASN A 227 26.75 11.94 19.41
N SER A 228 26.90 10.87 18.65
CA SER A 228 27.85 9.79 18.99
C SER A 228 29.33 10.20 18.84
N LYS A 229 29.64 11.15 17.95
CA LYS A 229 30.99 11.71 17.78
C LYS A 229 31.34 12.81 18.77
N ALA A 230 30.36 13.44 19.41
CA ALA A 230 30.55 14.46 20.43
C ALA A 230 30.69 13.86 21.86
N ALA A 231 30.37 12.56 22.01
CA ALA A 231 30.46 11.84 23.28
C ALA A 231 31.68 10.90 23.39
N ALA A 232 32.55 10.89 22.39
CA ALA A 232 33.84 10.17 22.34
C ALA A 232 35.01 11.16 22.34
#